data_d5d164e0ae3bfb943d1eb8722dc859d0
#
_entry.id   d5d164e0ae3bfb943d1eb8722dc859d0
#
_cell.length_a   1.000
_cell.length_b   1.000
_cell.length_c   1.000
_cell.angle_alpha   90.00
_cell.angle_beta   90.00
_cell.angle_gamma   90.00
#
_symmetry.space_group_name_H-M   'P 1'
#
loop_
_entity.id
_entity.type
_entity.pdbx_description
1 polymer ?
#
loop_
_entity_poly.entity_id
_entity_poly.type
_entity_poly.pdbx_seq_one_letter_code
_entity_poly.pdbx_strand_id
1 'polypeptide(L)'
;MTSARRNYVSNRRQLDVLSAGLKANPGELRLEHAFAMALKLNGDVESATKRLERLSERFPKSSHVWHALGTMRQESGDFEGAIEAFERGSFASGKANLPCITAAAAAEFHGGAHGRARQLFVRGEAVPKYLSTRRERAAHLRLWALLEKRVGSEEMTRKLFIAATAEDRADAATWLQWGQWEKRVNSADAARKVFRDGVRYGTNNGQYFVYQALATLEAEMDNEDSARELFEQGCAAHPRSASLWLQWALFELSSSKEEMESIANSIAIIKRGVLRAPPHIPLLELWLGLERRRGDEDSAAEVEARLKQLVSEQRYAPVGKEVTVD
;
A
#
# COMPACT_ATOMS: atom_id res chain seq x y z
N MET A 1 1.58 24.09 10.10
CA MET A 1 0.98 22.88 10.70
C MET A 1 1.43 21.67 9.90
N THR A 2 2.11 20.72 10.53
CA THR A 2 2.65 19.50 9.90
C THR A 2 1.54 18.57 9.41
N SER A 3 1.82 17.74 8.40
CA SER A 3 0.90 16.72 7.89
C SER A 3 0.40 15.79 9.02
N ALA A 4 1.29 15.33 9.90
CA ALA A 4 0.96 14.49 11.05
C ALA A 4 0.04 15.21 12.05
N ARG A 5 0.30 16.49 12.35
CA ARG A 5 -0.55 17.31 13.23
C ARG A 5 -1.91 17.62 12.61
N ARG A 6 -1.96 17.83 11.29
CA ARG A 6 -3.22 17.92 10.53
C ARG A 6 -4.00 16.61 10.57
N ASN A 7 -3.33 15.47 10.38
CA ASN A 7 -3.97 14.16 10.43
C ASN A 7 -4.49 13.85 11.86
N TYR A 8 -3.70 14.12 12.90
CA TYR A 8 -4.12 13.92 14.29
C TYR A 8 -5.32 14.82 14.65
N VAL A 9 -5.26 16.12 14.33
CA VAL A 9 -6.38 17.05 14.58
C VAL A 9 -7.60 16.67 13.75
N SER A 10 -7.40 16.22 12.50
CA SER A 10 -8.47 15.70 11.63
C SER A 10 -9.12 14.45 12.22
N ASN A 11 -8.30 13.49 12.67
CA ASN A 11 -8.76 12.23 13.25
C ASN A 11 -9.52 12.46 14.57
N ARG A 12 -9.03 13.36 15.42
CA ARG A 12 -9.74 13.70 16.67
C ARG A 12 -11.08 14.40 16.41
N ARG A 13 -11.12 15.35 15.49
CA ARG A 13 -12.38 15.96 15.04
C ARG A 13 -13.35 14.93 14.46
N GLN A 14 -12.84 13.95 13.73
CA GLN A 14 -13.65 12.86 13.21
C GLN A 14 -14.26 12.02 14.34
N LEU A 15 -13.52 11.72 15.41
CA LEU A 15 -14.06 11.04 16.59
C LEU A 15 -15.13 11.87 17.28
N ASP A 16 -14.92 13.18 17.45
CA ASP A 16 -15.90 14.07 18.07
C ASP A 16 -17.22 14.11 17.28
N VAL A 17 -17.13 14.25 15.95
CA VAL A 17 -18.30 14.25 15.06
C VAL A 17 -19.03 12.92 15.11
N LEU A 18 -18.29 11.79 15.03
CA LEU A 18 -18.89 10.46 15.09
C LEU A 18 -19.51 10.18 16.47
N SER A 19 -18.88 10.64 17.56
CA SER A 19 -19.42 10.54 18.91
C SER A 19 -20.73 11.32 19.06
N ALA A 20 -20.79 12.54 18.53
CA ALA A 20 -22.03 13.34 18.50
C ALA A 20 -23.12 12.66 17.66
N GLY A 21 -22.74 12.09 16.49
CA GLY A 21 -23.66 11.33 15.65
C GLY A 21 -24.25 10.11 16.35
N LEU A 22 -23.43 9.38 17.12
CA LEU A 22 -23.86 8.22 17.90
C LEU A 22 -24.78 8.59 19.07
N LYS A 23 -24.58 9.76 19.70
CA LYS A 23 -25.51 10.27 20.73
C LYS A 23 -26.87 10.60 20.13
N ALA A 24 -26.88 11.15 18.91
CA ALA A 24 -28.13 11.49 18.21
C ALA A 24 -28.84 10.25 17.63
N ASN A 25 -28.07 9.24 17.20
CA ASN A 25 -28.59 8.02 16.57
C ASN A 25 -27.96 6.77 17.23
N PRO A 26 -28.41 6.42 18.44
CA PRO A 26 -27.83 5.31 19.19
C PRO A 26 -28.04 3.98 18.46
N GLY A 27 -26.93 3.28 18.17
CA GLY A 27 -26.95 1.94 17.59
C GLY A 27 -27.15 1.88 16.08
N GLU A 28 -26.92 2.98 15.38
CA GLU A 28 -26.83 2.94 13.91
C GLU A 28 -25.50 2.26 13.52
N LEU A 29 -25.62 1.12 12.81
CA LEU A 29 -24.49 0.23 12.51
C LEU A 29 -23.35 0.95 11.79
N ARG A 30 -23.69 1.82 10.82
CA ARG A 30 -22.66 2.51 10.02
C ARG A 30 -21.86 3.49 10.84
N LEU A 31 -22.52 4.22 11.76
CA LEU A 31 -21.86 5.16 12.67
C LEU A 31 -20.98 4.41 13.69
N GLU A 32 -21.50 3.32 14.27
CA GLU A 32 -20.74 2.47 15.20
C GLU A 32 -19.49 1.89 14.55
N HIS A 33 -19.63 1.36 13.33
CA HIS A 33 -18.51 0.83 12.56
C HIS A 33 -17.49 1.93 12.21
N ALA A 34 -17.96 3.10 11.72
CA ALA A 34 -17.10 4.23 11.40
C ALA A 34 -16.34 4.74 12.63
N PHE A 35 -16.99 4.75 13.81
CA PHE A 35 -16.36 5.13 15.05
C PHE A 35 -15.28 4.14 15.49
N ALA A 36 -15.52 2.83 15.36
CA ALA A 36 -14.50 1.80 15.62
C ALA A 36 -13.27 1.98 14.69
N MET A 37 -13.51 2.27 13.40
CA MET A 37 -12.42 2.56 12.46
C MET A 37 -11.66 3.85 12.82
N ALA A 38 -12.35 4.88 13.28
CA ALA A 38 -11.74 6.12 13.73
C ALA A 38 -10.89 5.93 15.00
N LEU A 39 -11.34 5.11 15.96
CA LEU A 39 -10.54 4.70 17.13
C LEU A 39 -9.24 4.02 16.70
N LYS A 40 -9.31 3.06 15.77
CA LYS A 40 -8.12 2.43 15.19
C LYS A 40 -7.14 3.45 14.61
N LEU A 41 -7.62 4.40 13.80
CA LEU A 41 -6.78 5.43 13.18
C LEU A 41 -6.13 6.37 14.22
N ASN A 42 -6.69 6.46 15.42
CA ASN A 42 -6.13 7.20 16.55
C ASN A 42 -5.23 6.34 17.46
N GLY A 43 -4.99 5.07 17.10
CA GLY A 43 -4.11 4.15 17.83
C GLY A 43 -4.81 3.36 18.95
N ASP A 44 -6.09 3.59 19.21
CA ASP A 44 -6.87 2.85 20.23
C ASP A 44 -7.49 1.58 19.62
N VAL A 45 -6.61 0.61 19.34
CA VAL A 45 -6.99 -0.67 18.72
C VAL A 45 -7.83 -1.52 19.67
N GLU A 46 -7.56 -1.45 20.98
CA GLU A 46 -8.27 -2.24 21.98
C GLU A 46 -9.74 -1.82 22.08
N SER A 47 -10.02 -0.52 22.23
CA SER A 47 -11.39 0.00 22.23
C SER A 47 -12.12 -0.27 20.93
N ALA A 48 -11.41 -0.17 19.79
CA ALA A 48 -11.96 -0.49 18.47
C ALA A 48 -12.40 -1.97 18.40
N THR A 49 -11.54 -2.89 18.85
CA THR A 49 -11.81 -4.34 18.87
C THR A 49 -13.01 -4.66 19.76
N LYS A 50 -13.01 -4.21 21.02
CA LYS A 50 -14.15 -4.41 21.95
C LYS A 50 -15.47 -3.90 21.37
N ARG A 51 -15.44 -2.77 20.66
CA ARG A 51 -16.62 -2.23 19.99
C ARG A 51 -17.10 -3.10 18.84
N LEU A 52 -16.20 -3.59 18.00
CA LEU A 52 -16.53 -4.49 16.92
C LEU A 52 -17.05 -5.85 17.42
N GLU A 53 -16.55 -6.37 18.54
CA GLU A 53 -17.08 -7.56 19.19
C GLU A 53 -18.55 -7.37 19.57
N ARG A 54 -18.88 -6.30 20.29
CA ARG A 54 -20.29 -5.98 20.61
C ARG A 54 -21.15 -5.79 19.37
N LEU A 55 -20.60 -5.20 18.29
CA LEU A 55 -21.30 -5.07 17.03
C LEU A 55 -21.55 -6.40 16.36
N SER A 56 -20.60 -7.33 16.42
CA SER A 56 -20.75 -8.67 15.83
C SER A 56 -21.84 -9.50 16.55
N GLU A 57 -21.99 -9.32 17.86
CA GLU A 57 -23.08 -9.92 18.64
C GLU A 57 -24.45 -9.32 18.28
N ARG A 58 -24.49 -7.99 18.14
CA ARG A 58 -25.72 -7.25 17.84
C ARG A 58 -26.17 -7.39 16.40
N PHE A 59 -25.23 -7.47 15.47
CA PHE A 59 -25.44 -7.57 14.03
C PHE A 59 -24.73 -8.79 13.41
N PRO A 60 -25.09 -10.01 13.85
CA PRO A 60 -24.38 -11.24 13.44
C PRO A 60 -24.47 -11.53 11.93
N LYS A 61 -25.45 -10.93 11.23
CA LYS A 61 -25.61 -11.05 9.78
C LYS A 61 -24.79 -10.05 8.96
N SER A 62 -24.00 -9.18 9.59
CA SER A 62 -23.19 -8.18 8.90
C SER A 62 -21.79 -8.70 8.59
N SER A 63 -21.55 -9.13 7.34
CA SER A 63 -20.22 -9.55 6.89
C SER A 63 -19.16 -8.43 7.04
N HIS A 64 -19.55 -7.16 6.94
CA HIS A 64 -18.64 -6.02 7.11
C HIS A 64 -18.11 -5.92 8.54
N VAL A 65 -18.96 -6.17 9.55
CA VAL A 65 -18.53 -6.15 10.95
C VAL A 65 -17.56 -7.30 11.23
N TRP A 66 -17.88 -8.51 10.77
CA TRP A 66 -17.00 -9.66 10.90
C TRP A 66 -15.66 -9.46 10.21
N HIS A 67 -15.66 -8.89 8.99
CA HIS A 67 -14.43 -8.56 8.27
C HIS A 67 -13.58 -7.56 9.04
N ALA A 68 -14.19 -6.48 9.55
CA ALA A 68 -13.49 -5.48 10.34
C ALA A 68 -12.91 -6.07 11.63
N LEU A 69 -13.69 -6.90 12.35
CA LEU A 69 -13.23 -7.59 13.56
C LEU A 69 -12.04 -8.51 13.28
N GLY A 70 -12.14 -9.33 12.22
CA GLY A 70 -11.04 -10.19 11.80
C GLY A 70 -9.77 -9.41 11.46
N THR A 71 -9.91 -8.28 10.77
CA THR A 71 -8.77 -7.40 10.47
C THR A 71 -8.12 -6.83 11.75
N MET A 72 -8.92 -6.40 12.73
CA MET A 72 -8.41 -5.91 14.01
C MET A 72 -7.65 -6.99 14.78
N ARG A 73 -8.23 -8.19 14.87
CA ARG A 73 -7.60 -9.32 15.55
C ARG A 73 -6.30 -9.73 14.87
N GLN A 74 -6.26 -9.76 13.54
CA GLN A 74 -5.05 -10.05 12.78
C GLN A 74 -3.94 -9.01 13.05
N GLU A 75 -4.26 -7.72 13.11
CA GLU A 75 -3.31 -6.66 13.41
C GLU A 75 -2.81 -6.69 14.86
N SER A 76 -3.60 -7.20 15.79
CA SER A 76 -3.18 -7.40 17.18
C SER A 76 -2.46 -8.74 17.41
N GLY A 77 -2.28 -9.56 16.36
CA GLY A 77 -1.58 -10.85 16.44
C GLY A 77 -2.47 -12.03 16.84
N ASP A 78 -3.76 -11.82 17.04
CA ASP A 78 -4.74 -12.89 17.25
C ASP A 78 -5.18 -13.50 15.92
N PHE A 79 -4.34 -14.36 15.36
CA PHE A 79 -4.61 -14.97 14.04
C PHE A 79 -5.75 -15.98 14.09
N GLU A 80 -5.89 -16.74 15.18
CA GLU A 80 -6.99 -17.73 15.31
C GLU A 80 -8.34 -17.02 15.39
N GLY A 81 -8.47 -16.02 16.25
CA GLY A 81 -9.67 -15.20 16.33
C GLY A 81 -9.98 -14.43 15.07
N ALA A 82 -8.95 -14.02 14.30
CA ALA A 82 -9.13 -13.39 13.00
C ALA A 82 -9.75 -14.34 11.98
N ILE A 83 -9.22 -15.56 11.88
CA ILE A 83 -9.74 -16.61 10.97
C ILE A 83 -11.20 -16.91 11.32
N GLU A 84 -11.51 -17.12 12.61
CA GLU A 84 -12.89 -17.37 13.06
C GLU A 84 -13.84 -16.23 12.64
N ALA A 85 -13.44 -14.98 12.85
CA ALA A 85 -14.25 -13.83 12.47
C ALA A 85 -14.46 -13.75 10.94
N PHE A 86 -13.43 -14.00 10.14
CA PHE A 86 -13.54 -14.01 8.67
C PHE A 86 -14.43 -15.17 8.20
N GLU A 87 -14.33 -16.35 8.79
CA GLU A 87 -15.19 -17.50 8.44
C GLU A 87 -16.66 -17.21 8.76
N ARG A 88 -16.96 -16.66 9.94
CA ARG A 88 -18.32 -16.20 10.29
C ARG A 88 -18.83 -15.16 9.30
N GLY A 89 -17.98 -14.20 8.92
CA GLY A 89 -18.31 -13.17 7.94
C GLY A 89 -18.56 -13.70 6.52
N SER A 90 -17.97 -14.84 6.18
CA SER A 90 -18.07 -15.43 4.83
C SER A 90 -19.50 -15.75 4.40
N PHE A 91 -20.41 -16.03 5.34
CA PHE A 91 -21.81 -16.36 5.08
C PHE A 91 -22.78 -15.65 6.03
N ALA A 92 -22.35 -14.66 6.77
CA ALA A 92 -23.16 -13.98 7.79
C ALA A 92 -24.49 -13.44 7.23
N SER A 93 -24.51 -12.94 6.01
CA SER A 93 -25.72 -12.43 5.35
C SER A 93 -26.56 -13.50 4.65
N GLY A 94 -26.21 -14.80 4.75
CA GLY A 94 -26.81 -15.89 3.98
C GLY A 94 -26.32 -15.97 2.52
N LYS A 95 -25.42 -15.07 2.12
CA LYS A 95 -24.76 -15.07 0.81
C LYS A 95 -23.26 -15.11 0.98
N ALA A 96 -22.56 -15.74 0.04
CA ALA A 96 -21.11 -15.79 0.06
C ALA A 96 -20.50 -14.38 -0.03
N ASN A 97 -19.55 -14.07 0.85
CA ASN A 97 -18.85 -12.81 0.89
C ASN A 97 -17.38 -13.02 0.52
N LEU A 98 -17.01 -12.65 -0.71
CA LEU A 98 -15.66 -12.87 -1.24
C LEU A 98 -14.57 -12.18 -0.43
N PRO A 99 -14.71 -10.91 0.02
CA PRO A 99 -13.71 -10.28 0.87
C PRO A 99 -13.38 -11.06 2.15
N CYS A 100 -14.39 -11.59 2.86
CA CYS A 100 -14.17 -12.40 4.06
C CYS A 100 -13.49 -13.73 3.73
N ILE A 101 -13.92 -14.42 2.66
CA ILE A 101 -13.28 -15.67 2.22
C ILE A 101 -11.80 -15.42 1.86
N THR A 102 -11.53 -14.33 1.16
CA THR A 102 -10.16 -13.94 0.76
C THR A 102 -9.30 -13.62 1.97
N ALA A 103 -9.85 -12.90 2.95
CA ALA A 103 -9.14 -12.54 4.17
C ALA A 103 -8.84 -13.78 5.03
N ALA A 104 -9.79 -14.72 5.16
CA ALA A 104 -9.56 -16.00 5.82
C ALA A 104 -8.44 -16.79 5.14
N ALA A 105 -8.48 -16.90 3.80
CA ALA A 105 -7.44 -17.58 3.02
C ALA A 105 -6.05 -16.93 3.21
N ALA A 106 -5.97 -15.61 3.23
CA ALA A 106 -4.74 -14.89 3.47
C ALA A 106 -4.21 -15.10 4.91
N ALA A 107 -5.08 -15.11 5.91
CA ALA A 107 -4.72 -15.38 7.31
C ALA A 107 -4.18 -16.81 7.48
N GLU A 108 -4.85 -17.83 6.94
CA GLU A 108 -4.38 -19.23 6.92
C GLU A 108 -3.03 -19.37 6.19
N PHE A 109 -2.85 -18.63 5.09
CA PHE A 109 -1.58 -18.63 4.36
C PHE A 109 -0.43 -18.05 5.20
N HIS A 110 -0.65 -16.93 5.87
CA HIS A 110 0.34 -16.32 6.76
C HIS A 110 0.62 -17.19 7.99
N GLY A 111 -0.37 -17.92 8.48
CA GLY A 111 -0.23 -18.92 9.53
C GLY A 111 0.47 -20.22 9.11
N GLY A 112 0.84 -20.35 7.80
CA GLY A 112 1.52 -21.54 7.27
C GLY A 112 0.58 -22.69 6.89
N ALA A 113 -0.71 -22.56 7.07
CA ALA A 113 -1.72 -23.60 6.73
C ALA A 113 -2.07 -23.56 5.22
N HIS A 114 -1.07 -23.75 4.35
CA HIS A 114 -1.19 -23.56 2.90
C HIS A 114 -2.27 -24.41 2.25
N GLY A 115 -2.53 -25.63 2.77
CA GLY A 115 -3.61 -26.50 2.28
C GLY A 115 -4.99 -25.90 2.51
N ARG A 116 -5.25 -25.38 3.72
CA ARG A 116 -6.50 -24.68 4.07
C ARG A 116 -6.66 -23.38 3.28
N ALA A 117 -5.60 -22.60 3.17
CA ALA A 117 -5.60 -21.37 2.37
C ALA A 117 -6.02 -21.65 0.92
N ARG A 118 -5.45 -22.69 0.28
CA ARG A 118 -5.81 -23.10 -1.09
C ARG A 118 -7.28 -23.51 -1.21
N GLN A 119 -7.81 -24.29 -0.25
CA GLN A 119 -9.22 -24.65 -0.24
C GLN A 119 -10.14 -23.42 -0.17
N LEU A 120 -9.79 -22.43 0.65
CA LEU A 120 -10.53 -21.18 0.75
C LEU A 120 -10.45 -20.35 -0.53
N PHE A 121 -9.29 -20.28 -1.19
CA PHE A 121 -9.18 -19.63 -2.49
C PHE A 121 -10.03 -20.29 -3.56
N VAL A 122 -10.02 -21.63 -3.66
CA VAL A 122 -10.91 -22.38 -4.58
C VAL A 122 -12.38 -22.11 -4.27
N ARG A 123 -12.76 -22.06 -2.99
CA ARG A 123 -14.13 -21.71 -2.58
C ARG A 123 -14.50 -20.28 -2.98
N GLY A 124 -13.55 -19.33 -2.90
CA GLY A 124 -13.77 -17.96 -3.33
C GLY A 124 -13.98 -17.81 -4.84
N GLU A 125 -13.29 -18.61 -5.65
CA GLU A 125 -13.48 -18.65 -7.10
C GLU A 125 -14.92 -19.10 -7.48
N ALA A 126 -15.53 -19.97 -6.68
CA ALA A 126 -16.89 -20.43 -6.88
C ALA A 126 -17.97 -19.38 -6.51
N VAL A 127 -17.59 -18.24 -5.93
CA VAL A 127 -18.54 -17.16 -5.60
C VAL A 127 -19.09 -16.54 -6.89
N PRO A 128 -20.42 -16.45 -7.06
CA PRO A 128 -21.02 -15.86 -8.24
C PRO A 128 -20.56 -14.43 -8.48
N LYS A 129 -20.25 -14.09 -9.74
CA LYS A 129 -19.69 -12.78 -10.12
C LYS A 129 -20.57 -11.57 -9.72
N TYR A 130 -21.87 -11.75 -9.64
CA TYR A 130 -22.80 -10.69 -9.22
C TYR A 130 -22.76 -10.40 -7.70
N LEU A 131 -22.11 -11.25 -6.90
CA LEU A 131 -21.93 -11.04 -5.45
C LEU A 131 -20.62 -10.34 -5.11
N SER A 132 -19.77 -10.05 -6.09
CA SER A 132 -18.47 -9.44 -5.88
C SER A 132 -18.13 -8.44 -6.97
N THR A 133 -17.37 -7.43 -6.62
CA THR A 133 -16.85 -6.46 -7.58
C THR A 133 -15.66 -7.03 -8.36
N ARG A 134 -15.35 -6.46 -9.54
CA ARG A 134 -14.15 -6.81 -10.31
C ARG A 134 -12.88 -6.67 -9.46
N ARG A 135 -12.79 -5.58 -8.70
CA ARG A 135 -11.66 -5.30 -7.81
C ARG A 135 -11.47 -6.37 -6.73
N GLU A 136 -12.56 -6.84 -6.11
CA GLU A 136 -12.51 -7.91 -5.11
C GLU A 136 -12.05 -9.23 -5.73
N ARG A 137 -12.54 -9.56 -6.93
CA ARG A 137 -12.10 -10.77 -7.65
C ARG A 137 -10.62 -10.69 -8.06
N ALA A 138 -10.18 -9.56 -8.59
CA ALA A 138 -8.77 -9.34 -8.92
C ALA A 138 -7.88 -9.48 -7.67
N ALA A 139 -8.27 -8.88 -6.55
CA ALA A 139 -7.54 -9.01 -5.29
C ALA A 139 -7.49 -10.45 -4.78
N HIS A 140 -8.60 -11.18 -4.89
CA HIS A 140 -8.68 -12.59 -4.55
C HIS A 140 -7.70 -13.44 -5.37
N LEU A 141 -7.75 -13.32 -6.70
CA LEU A 141 -6.87 -14.04 -7.61
C LEU A 141 -5.39 -13.67 -7.42
N ARG A 142 -5.10 -12.40 -7.19
CA ARG A 142 -3.75 -11.92 -6.89
C ARG A 142 -3.19 -12.55 -5.60
N LEU A 143 -3.98 -12.57 -4.52
CA LEU A 143 -3.55 -13.19 -3.25
C LEU A 143 -3.35 -14.70 -3.40
N TRP A 144 -4.19 -15.37 -4.18
CA TRP A 144 -3.98 -16.78 -4.52
C TRP A 144 -2.70 -16.98 -5.33
N ALA A 145 -2.43 -16.13 -6.32
CA ALA A 145 -1.16 -16.17 -7.07
C ALA A 145 0.06 -16.02 -6.14
N LEU A 146 -0.02 -15.21 -5.08
CA LEU A 146 1.06 -15.06 -4.10
C LEU A 146 1.27 -16.32 -3.25
N LEU A 147 0.22 -17.08 -2.96
CA LEU A 147 0.33 -18.40 -2.33
C LEU A 147 1.02 -19.38 -3.28
N GLU A 148 0.51 -19.52 -4.52
CA GLU A 148 1.05 -20.46 -5.49
C GLU A 148 2.51 -20.14 -5.87
N LYS A 149 2.89 -18.87 -5.90
CA LYS A 149 4.28 -18.42 -6.06
C LYS A 149 5.23 -18.98 -4.99
N ARG A 150 4.76 -19.25 -3.77
CA ARG A 150 5.58 -19.76 -2.66
C ARG A 150 5.60 -21.28 -2.58
N VAL A 151 4.48 -21.95 -2.86
CA VAL A 151 4.28 -23.37 -2.56
C VAL A 151 3.71 -24.17 -3.72
N GLY A 152 3.37 -23.53 -4.84
CA GLY A 152 2.68 -24.14 -5.96
C GLY A 152 3.50 -24.20 -7.24
N SER A 153 2.80 -24.25 -8.37
CA SER A 153 3.40 -24.32 -9.69
C SER A 153 3.49 -22.93 -10.35
N GLU A 154 4.56 -22.73 -11.12
CA GLU A 154 4.74 -21.51 -11.91
C GLU A 154 3.62 -21.31 -12.93
N GLU A 155 3.15 -22.40 -13.54
CA GLU A 155 2.04 -22.36 -14.50
C GLU A 155 0.75 -21.84 -13.85
N MET A 156 0.41 -22.34 -12.65
CA MET A 156 -0.77 -21.87 -11.91
C MET A 156 -0.61 -20.42 -11.47
N THR A 157 0.56 -20.04 -10.97
CA THR A 157 0.87 -18.66 -10.59
C THR A 157 0.63 -17.71 -11.77
N ARG A 158 1.13 -18.04 -12.96
CA ARG A 158 0.97 -17.23 -14.16
C ARG A 158 -0.49 -17.14 -14.60
N LYS A 159 -1.23 -18.24 -14.60
CA LYS A 159 -2.67 -18.27 -14.89
C LYS A 159 -3.45 -17.34 -13.96
N LEU A 160 -3.14 -17.37 -12.67
CA LEU A 160 -3.82 -16.53 -11.68
C LEU A 160 -3.51 -15.03 -11.86
N PHE A 161 -2.27 -14.65 -12.17
CA PHE A 161 -1.95 -13.26 -12.49
C PHE A 161 -2.64 -12.78 -13.77
N ILE A 162 -2.69 -13.60 -14.82
CA ILE A 162 -3.44 -13.31 -16.05
C ILE A 162 -4.93 -13.11 -15.73
N ALA A 163 -5.53 -14.00 -14.95
CA ALA A 163 -6.93 -13.89 -14.56
C ALA A 163 -7.19 -12.63 -13.70
N ALA A 164 -6.29 -12.31 -12.75
CA ALA A 164 -6.40 -11.12 -11.91
C ALA A 164 -6.37 -9.83 -12.74
N THR A 165 -5.43 -9.72 -13.70
CA THR A 165 -5.34 -8.55 -14.59
C THR A 165 -6.49 -8.49 -15.59
N ALA A 166 -7.10 -9.61 -15.97
CA ALA A 166 -8.32 -9.64 -16.79
C ALA A 166 -9.56 -9.12 -16.03
N GLU A 167 -9.65 -9.38 -14.71
CA GLU A 167 -10.72 -8.85 -13.87
C GLU A 167 -10.54 -7.35 -13.60
N ASP A 168 -9.34 -6.90 -13.25
CA ASP A 168 -9.05 -5.47 -13.00
C ASP A 168 -7.68 -5.06 -13.59
N ARG A 169 -7.69 -4.50 -14.78
CA ARG A 169 -6.48 -3.98 -15.44
C ARG A 169 -5.90 -2.74 -14.76
N ALA A 170 -6.73 -2.02 -13.99
CA ALA A 170 -6.30 -0.81 -13.30
C ALA A 170 -5.46 -1.11 -12.04
N ASP A 171 -5.47 -2.35 -11.53
CA ASP A 171 -4.73 -2.72 -10.33
C ASP A 171 -3.21 -2.83 -10.58
N ALA A 172 -2.52 -1.71 -10.40
CA ALA A 172 -1.06 -1.62 -10.55
C ALA A 172 -0.30 -2.59 -9.63
N ALA A 173 -0.86 -2.94 -8.46
CA ALA A 173 -0.22 -3.89 -7.54
C ALA A 173 -0.12 -5.29 -8.14
N THR A 174 -1.12 -5.73 -8.90
CA THR A 174 -1.08 -7.01 -9.60
C THR A 174 0.02 -7.02 -10.68
N TRP A 175 0.10 -5.97 -11.50
CA TRP A 175 1.15 -5.84 -12.51
C TRP A 175 2.54 -5.82 -11.91
N LEU A 176 2.74 -5.06 -10.81
CA LEU A 176 4.02 -4.97 -10.12
C LEU A 176 4.46 -6.35 -9.58
N GLN A 177 3.57 -7.06 -8.90
CA GLN A 177 3.89 -8.35 -8.30
C GLN A 177 4.13 -9.43 -9.37
N TRP A 178 3.36 -9.41 -10.46
CA TRP A 178 3.55 -10.32 -11.58
C TRP A 178 4.89 -10.06 -12.29
N GLY A 179 5.19 -8.82 -12.65
CA GLY A 179 6.45 -8.46 -13.30
C GLY A 179 7.68 -8.80 -12.45
N GLN A 180 7.64 -8.51 -11.14
CA GLN A 180 8.71 -8.91 -10.22
C GLN A 180 8.88 -10.42 -10.12
N TRP A 181 7.80 -11.19 -10.23
CA TRP A 181 7.86 -12.64 -10.24
C TRP A 181 8.42 -13.17 -11.56
N GLU A 182 7.97 -12.68 -12.72
CA GLU A 182 8.51 -13.06 -14.04
C GLU A 182 10.00 -12.74 -14.16
N LYS A 183 10.47 -11.60 -13.64
CA LYS A 183 11.90 -11.25 -13.58
C LYS A 183 12.74 -12.32 -12.89
N ARG A 184 12.19 -12.95 -11.86
CA ARG A 184 12.89 -13.95 -11.04
C ARG A 184 12.90 -15.34 -11.63
N VAL A 185 11.75 -15.79 -12.21
CA VAL A 185 11.55 -17.19 -12.60
C VAL A 185 11.71 -17.43 -14.10
N ASN A 186 11.59 -16.41 -14.92
CA ASN A 186 11.59 -16.54 -16.36
C ASN A 186 12.71 -15.70 -16.99
N SER A 187 12.44 -14.42 -17.25
CA SER A 187 13.42 -13.53 -17.88
C SER A 187 13.07 -12.05 -17.65
N ALA A 188 14.09 -11.19 -17.84
CA ALA A 188 13.91 -9.75 -17.86
C ALA A 188 12.94 -9.31 -18.97
N ASP A 189 12.97 -9.96 -20.14
CA ASP A 189 12.04 -9.64 -21.25
C ASP A 189 10.60 -9.98 -20.94
N ALA A 190 10.33 -11.08 -20.23
CA ALA A 190 8.99 -11.40 -19.78
C ALA A 190 8.49 -10.37 -18.75
N ALA A 191 9.32 -10.01 -17.79
CA ALA A 191 9.01 -8.96 -16.82
C ALA A 191 8.76 -7.61 -17.51
N ARG A 192 9.59 -7.25 -18.49
CA ARG A 192 9.45 -6.01 -19.29
C ARG A 192 8.07 -5.92 -19.95
N LYS A 193 7.58 -7.00 -20.56
CA LYS A 193 6.24 -7.03 -21.17
C LYS A 193 5.16 -6.76 -20.12
N VAL A 194 5.22 -7.44 -18.99
CA VAL A 194 4.25 -7.29 -17.90
C VAL A 194 4.26 -5.86 -17.33
N PHE A 195 5.44 -5.29 -17.08
CA PHE A 195 5.54 -3.93 -16.57
C PHE A 195 5.06 -2.89 -17.58
N ARG A 196 5.34 -3.05 -18.89
CA ARG A 196 4.82 -2.17 -19.94
C ARG A 196 3.29 -2.17 -19.98
N ASP A 197 2.66 -3.33 -19.88
CA ASP A 197 1.22 -3.43 -19.76
C ASP A 197 0.71 -2.77 -18.48
N GLY A 198 1.42 -2.94 -17.35
CA GLY A 198 1.11 -2.28 -16.09
C GLY A 198 1.21 -0.75 -16.14
N VAL A 199 2.18 -0.20 -16.86
CA VAL A 199 2.29 1.24 -17.14
C VAL A 199 1.14 1.70 -18.04
N ARG A 200 0.76 0.91 -19.03
CA ARG A 200 -0.28 1.26 -20.00
C ARG A 200 -1.69 1.24 -19.41
N TYR A 201 -1.99 0.25 -18.58
CA TYR A 201 -3.36 -0.03 -18.11
C TYR A 201 -3.58 0.29 -16.63
N GLY A 202 -2.53 0.27 -15.81
CA GLY A 202 -2.63 0.64 -14.40
C GLY A 202 -2.97 2.12 -14.25
N THR A 203 -3.98 2.44 -13.43
CA THR A 203 -4.42 3.84 -13.25
C THR A 203 -4.60 4.23 -11.79
N ASN A 204 -4.35 3.31 -10.87
CA ASN A 204 -4.47 3.58 -9.43
C ASN A 204 -3.20 4.21 -8.83
N ASN A 205 -3.30 4.61 -7.57
CA ASN A 205 -2.21 5.28 -6.83
C ASN A 205 -0.89 4.48 -6.75
N GLY A 206 -0.89 3.20 -7.10
CA GLY A 206 0.30 2.35 -7.10
C GLY A 206 1.05 2.31 -8.44
N GLN A 207 0.56 2.94 -9.49
CA GLN A 207 1.16 2.89 -10.82
C GLN A 207 2.61 3.42 -10.85
N TYR A 208 2.94 4.39 -10.02
CA TYR A 208 4.31 4.91 -9.93
C TYR A 208 5.34 3.84 -9.54
N PHE A 209 4.95 2.81 -8.78
CA PHE A 209 5.82 1.66 -8.49
C PHE A 209 6.09 0.81 -9.74
N VAL A 210 5.13 0.74 -10.68
CA VAL A 210 5.32 0.01 -11.93
C VAL A 210 6.27 0.77 -12.86
N TYR A 211 6.13 2.11 -12.94
CA TYR A 211 7.11 2.96 -13.64
C TYR A 211 8.51 2.78 -13.07
N GLN A 212 8.66 2.84 -11.75
CA GLN A 212 9.93 2.62 -11.08
C GLN A 212 10.52 1.25 -11.41
N ALA A 213 9.71 0.17 -11.30
CA ALA A 213 10.16 -1.18 -11.56
C ALA A 213 10.59 -1.38 -13.01
N LEU A 214 9.85 -0.81 -13.97
CA LEU A 214 10.21 -0.89 -15.40
C LEU A 214 11.47 -0.08 -15.69
N ALA A 215 11.59 1.15 -15.21
CA ALA A 215 12.77 1.99 -15.40
C ALA A 215 14.03 1.33 -14.80
N THR A 216 13.92 0.76 -13.59
CA THR A 216 15.02 0.02 -12.97
C THR A 216 15.39 -1.21 -13.80
N LEU A 217 14.41 -1.93 -14.35
CA LEU A 217 14.66 -3.08 -15.21
C LEU A 217 15.36 -2.68 -16.51
N GLU A 218 14.95 -1.58 -17.15
CA GLU A 218 15.62 -1.08 -18.38
C GLU A 218 17.07 -0.66 -18.06
N ALA A 219 17.32 -0.03 -16.91
CA ALA A 219 18.66 0.31 -16.46
C ALA A 219 19.55 -0.94 -16.23
N GLU A 220 19.02 -1.98 -15.60
CA GLU A 220 19.73 -3.26 -15.40
C GLU A 220 20.02 -3.99 -16.72
N MET A 221 19.31 -3.66 -17.79
CA MET A 221 19.50 -4.18 -19.14
C MET A 221 20.36 -3.26 -20.03
N ASP A 222 21.07 -2.33 -19.42
CA ASP A 222 21.92 -1.33 -20.10
C ASP A 222 21.16 -0.39 -21.06
N ASN A 223 19.83 -0.25 -20.90
CA ASN A 223 18.99 0.63 -21.70
C ASN A 223 18.74 1.98 -20.96
N GLU A 224 19.82 2.72 -20.69
CA GLU A 224 19.75 3.93 -19.86
C GLU A 224 18.79 4.99 -20.40
N ASP A 225 18.74 5.21 -21.73
CA ASP A 225 17.84 6.21 -22.34
C ASP A 225 16.38 5.85 -22.11
N SER A 226 16.02 4.58 -22.27
CA SER A 226 14.67 4.09 -21.96
C SER A 226 14.33 4.23 -20.49
N ALA A 227 15.30 4.02 -19.59
CA ALA A 227 15.13 4.22 -18.16
C ALA A 227 14.83 5.68 -17.81
N ARG A 228 15.58 6.64 -18.42
CA ARG A 228 15.36 8.10 -18.25
C ARG A 228 13.97 8.51 -18.72
N GLU A 229 13.58 8.07 -19.93
CA GLU A 229 12.23 8.34 -20.46
C GLU A 229 11.13 7.84 -19.54
N LEU A 230 11.26 6.63 -18.99
CA LEU A 230 10.28 6.05 -18.09
C LEU A 230 10.20 6.79 -16.72
N PHE A 231 11.34 7.20 -16.16
CA PHE A 231 11.35 8.04 -14.97
C PHE A 231 10.69 9.40 -15.23
N GLU A 232 10.99 10.03 -16.38
CA GLU A 232 10.37 11.31 -16.75
C GLU A 232 8.86 11.19 -16.93
N GLN A 233 8.38 10.19 -17.68
CA GLN A 233 6.97 9.89 -17.86
C GLN A 233 6.29 9.60 -16.51
N GLY A 234 6.91 8.78 -15.68
CA GLY A 234 6.39 8.44 -14.36
C GLY A 234 6.26 9.64 -13.43
N CYS A 235 7.29 10.50 -13.39
CA CYS A 235 7.28 11.75 -12.60
C CYS A 235 6.29 12.78 -13.16
N ALA A 236 6.05 12.80 -14.46
CA ALA A 236 5.01 13.64 -15.08
C ALA A 236 3.61 13.16 -14.73
N ALA A 237 3.38 11.84 -14.75
CA ALA A 237 2.09 11.23 -14.39
C ALA A 237 1.83 11.29 -12.87
N HIS A 238 2.86 11.15 -12.05
CA HIS A 238 2.78 11.10 -10.58
C HIS A 238 3.70 12.13 -9.91
N PRO A 239 3.51 13.44 -10.14
CA PRO A 239 4.45 14.47 -9.69
C PRO A 239 4.59 14.55 -8.16
N ARG A 240 3.59 14.05 -7.42
CA ARG A 240 3.59 14.02 -5.95
C ARG A 240 4.29 12.80 -5.35
N SER A 241 4.79 11.87 -6.17
CA SER A 241 5.53 10.69 -5.69
C SER A 241 7.00 11.04 -5.43
N ALA A 242 7.32 11.44 -4.20
CA ALA A 242 8.69 11.77 -3.82
C ALA A 242 9.66 10.58 -3.96
N SER A 243 9.16 9.35 -3.75
CA SER A 243 9.96 8.13 -3.92
C SER A 243 10.40 7.93 -5.38
N LEU A 244 9.55 8.29 -6.36
CA LEU A 244 9.91 8.15 -7.77
C LEU A 244 10.99 9.16 -8.17
N TRP A 245 10.89 10.41 -7.69
CA TRP A 245 11.93 11.43 -7.87
C TRP A 245 13.26 11.00 -7.24
N LEU A 246 13.21 10.40 -6.05
CA LEU A 246 14.39 9.86 -5.38
C LEU A 246 15.05 8.75 -6.20
N GLN A 247 14.27 7.80 -6.71
CA GLN A 247 14.81 6.70 -7.51
C GLN A 247 15.42 7.19 -8.82
N TRP A 248 14.80 8.18 -9.48
CA TRP A 248 15.39 8.80 -10.66
C TRP A 248 16.73 9.48 -10.34
N ALA A 249 16.79 10.26 -9.27
CA ALA A 249 18.03 10.90 -8.85
C ALA A 249 19.16 9.88 -8.53
N LEU A 250 18.81 8.77 -7.86
CA LEU A 250 19.75 7.70 -7.58
C LEU A 250 20.23 6.98 -8.86
N PHE A 251 19.33 6.79 -9.82
CA PHE A 251 19.68 6.22 -11.11
C PHE A 251 20.71 7.10 -11.85
N GLU A 252 20.51 8.42 -11.95
CA GLU A 252 21.46 9.31 -12.61
C GLU A 252 22.82 9.35 -11.92
N LEU A 253 22.87 9.14 -10.59
CA LEU A 253 24.16 9.02 -9.87
C LEU A 253 24.94 7.77 -10.28
N SER A 254 24.24 6.71 -10.71
CA SER A 254 24.90 5.44 -11.09
C SER A 254 25.20 5.32 -12.58
N SER A 255 24.56 6.13 -13.43
CA SER A 255 24.59 5.96 -14.89
C SER A 255 25.68 6.79 -15.60
N SER A 256 26.12 7.93 -15.05
CA SER A 256 27.18 8.72 -15.69
C SER A 256 28.58 8.30 -15.25
N LYS A 257 29.53 8.25 -16.22
CA LYS A 257 30.94 7.97 -15.96
C LYS A 257 31.67 9.18 -15.32
N GLU A 258 31.14 10.38 -15.50
CA GLU A 258 31.69 11.60 -14.90
C GLU A 258 30.94 11.97 -13.61
N GLU A 259 31.62 11.87 -12.48
CA GLU A 259 31.03 12.08 -11.16
C GLU A 259 30.35 13.44 -11.01
N MET A 260 30.99 14.51 -11.50
CA MET A 260 30.42 15.88 -11.35
C MET A 260 29.17 16.09 -12.21
N GLU A 261 29.12 15.46 -13.39
CA GLU A 261 27.93 15.49 -14.25
C GLU A 261 26.76 14.72 -13.61
N SER A 262 27.02 13.52 -13.10
CA SER A 262 26.01 12.71 -12.42
C SER A 262 25.43 13.42 -11.19
N ILE A 263 26.27 14.10 -10.40
CA ILE A 263 25.86 14.89 -9.26
C ILE A 263 24.96 16.06 -9.73
N ALA A 264 25.37 16.80 -10.77
CA ALA A 264 24.62 17.93 -11.28
C ALA A 264 23.23 17.52 -11.80
N ASN A 265 23.16 16.43 -12.60
CA ASN A 265 21.91 15.88 -13.10
C ASN A 265 20.99 15.42 -11.97
N SER A 266 21.52 14.71 -10.99
CA SER A 266 20.77 14.24 -9.82
C SER A 266 20.20 15.41 -9.01
N ILE A 267 21.00 16.46 -8.75
CA ILE A 267 20.53 17.68 -8.05
C ILE A 267 19.42 18.36 -8.83
N ALA A 268 19.52 18.47 -10.16
CA ALA A 268 18.48 19.06 -11.00
C ALA A 268 17.15 18.32 -10.87
N ILE A 269 17.18 16.99 -10.85
CA ILE A 269 15.99 16.12 -10.65
C ILE A 269 15.43 16.33 -9.25
N ILE A 270 16.26 16.32 -8.21
CA ILE A 270 15.83 16.51 -6.82
C ILE A 270 15.13 17.88 -6.67
N LYS A 271 15.70 18.95 -7.20
CA LYS A 271 15.09 20.29 -7.18
C LYS A 271 13.70 20.29 -7.82
N ARG A 272 13.54 19.64 -8.97
CA ARG A 272 12.23 19.46 -9.63
C ARG A 272 11.25 18.68 -8.74
N GLY A 273 11.73 17.62 -8.09
CA GLY A 273 10.93 16.78 -7.18
C GLY A 273 10.47 17.51 -5.93
N VAL A 274 11.36 18.26 -5.29
CA VAL A 274 11.07 19.03 -4.07
C VAL A 274 10.01 20.13 -4.30
N LEU A 275 9.92 20.66 -5.52
CA LEU A 275 8.89 21.64 -5.89
C LEU A 275 7.50 21.02 -6.12
N ARG A 276 7.41 19.73 -6.46
CA ARG A 276 6.18 19.07 -6.89
C ARG A 276 5.64 18.06 -5.89
N ALA A 277 6.53 17.38 -5.18
CA ALA A 277 6.20 16.36 -4.19
C ALA A 277 6.06 16.94 -2.78
N PRO A 278 5.32 16.30 -1.87
CA PRO A 278 5.33 16.64 -0.45
C PRO A 278 6.74 16.47 0.12
N PRO A 279 7.07 17.19 1.22
CA PRO A 279 8.36 17.08 1.88
C PRO A 279 8.72 15.62 2.20
N HIS A 280 9.93 15.22 1.78
CA HIS A 280 10.41 13.84 1.90
C HIS A 280 11.85 13.81 2.40
N ILE A 281 12.05 13.31 3.61
CA ILE A 281 13.37 13.36 4.28
C ILE A 281 14.46 12.71 3.43
N PRO A 282 14.32 11.45 2.93
CA PRO A 282 15.38 10.82 2.15
C PRO A 282 15.78 11.60 0.88
N LEU A 283 14.83 12.31 0.25
CA LEU A 283 15.12 13.13 -0.93
C LEU A 283 15.97 14.36 -0.56
N LEU A 284 15.71 14.98 0.60
CA LEU A 284 16.49 16.11 1.10
C LEU A 284 17.85 15.68 1.64
N GLU A 285 17.94 14.51 2.27
CA GLU A 285 19.23 13.94 2.73
C GLU A 285 20.16 13.66 1.55
N LEU A 286 19.61 13.07 0.47
CA LEU A 286 20.37 12.88 -0.75
C LEU A 286 20.86 14.23 -1.32
N TRP A 287 19.96 15.22 -1.39
CA TRP A 287 20.33 16.54 -1.89
C TRP A 287 21.45 17.17 -1.07
N LEU A 288 21.33 17.19 0.25
CA LEU A 288 22.35 17.70 1.17
C LEU A 288 23.71 17.02 0.95
N GLY A 289 23.71 15.68 0.85
CA GLY A 289 24.93 14.92 0.59
C GLY A 289 25.60 15.28 -0.75
N LEU A 290 24.80 15.52 -1.78
CA LEU A 290 25.30 15.88 -3.11
C LEU A 290 25.84 17.31 -3.18
N GLU A 291 25.18 18.31 -2.53
CA GLU A 291 25.69 19.67 -2.49
C GLU A 291 27.03 19.74 -1.73
N ARG A 292 27.19 19.01 -0.62
CA ARG A 292 28.47 18.88 0.08
C ARG A 292 29.57 18.25 -0.78
N ARG A 293 29.25 17.20 -1.55
CA ARG A 293 30.21 16.57 -2.49
C ARG A 293 30.61 17.51 -3.63
N ARG A 294 29.70 18.38 -4.05
CA ARG A 294 29.97 19.40 -5.06
C ARG A 294 30.77 20.59 -4.51
N GLY A 295 30.83 20.74 -3.18
CA GLY A 295 31.51 21.88 -2.51
C GLY A 295 30.67 23.14 -2.45
N ASP A 296 29.34 23.07 -2.66
CA ASP A 296 28.43 24.22 -2.56
C ASP A 296 27.88 24.32 -1.14
N GLU A 297 28.65 24.93 -0.26
CA GLU A 297 28.34 25.06 1.17
C GLU A 297 27.11 25.93 1.43
N ASP A 298 26.85 26.93 0.61
CA ASP A 298 25.68 27.80 0.75
C ASP A 298 24.39 27.03 0.50
N SER A 299 24.33 26.30 -0.63
CA SER A 299 23.19 25.40 -0.94
C SER A 299 23.04 24.28 0.10
N ALA A 300 24.15 23.72 0.57
CA ALA A 300 24.13 22.67 1.60
C ALA A 300 23.53 23.19 2.92
N ALA A 301 23.90 24.42 3.34
CA ALA A 301 23.36 25.04 4.56
C ALA A 301 21.85 25.30 4.45
N GLU A 302 21.35 25.74 3.28
CA GLU A 302 19.91 25.93 3.03
C GLU A 302 19.13 24.63 3.15
N VAL A 303 19.63 23.58 2.50
CA VAL A 303 18.98 22.25 2.54
C VAL A 303 19.01 21.67 3.95
N GLU A 304 20.12 21.84 4.68
CA GLU A 304 20.24 21.37 6.07
C GLU A 304 19.26 22.09 7.00
N ALA A 305 19.09 23.41 6.86
CA ALA A 305 18.10 24.16 7.63
C ALA A 305 16.67 23.64 7.37
N ARG A 306 16.33 23.40 6.10
CA ARG A 306 15.03 22.84 5.70
C ARG A 306 14.82 21.41 6.27
N LEU A 307 15.85 20.58 6.25
CA LEU A 307 15.81 19.23 6.81
C LEU A 307 15.60 19.27 8.34
N LYS A 308 16.35 20.12 9.07
CA LYS A 308 16.21 20.34 10.52
C LYS A 308 14.78 20.77 10.88
N GLN A 309 14.21 21.69 10.10
CA GLN A 309 12.83 22.12 10.30
C GLN A 309 11.84 20.94 10.16
N LEU A 310 11.95 20.15 9.09
CA LEU A 310 11.07 19.00 8.86
C LEU A 310 11.20 17.93 9.95
N VAL A 311 12.43 17.62 10.37
CA VAL A 311 12.69 16.64 11.44
C VAL A 311 12.13 17.15 12.77
N SER A 312 12.30 18.44 13.09
CA SER A 312 11.71 19.02 14.30
C SER A 312 10.19 18.95 14.27
N GLU A 313 9.57 19.25 13.13
CA GLU A 313 8.13 19.16 12.92
C GLU A 313 7.59 17.73 13.06
N GLN A 314 8.35 16.70 12.67
CA GLN A 314 7.97 15.30 12.85
C GLN A 314 8.16 14.81 14.29
N ARG A 315 9.20 15.26 15.02
CA ARG A 315 9.43 14.91 16.43
C ARG A 315 8.38 15.50 17.37
N TYR A 316 7.77 16.63 17.02
CA TYR A 316 6.67 17.23 17.78
C TYR A 316 5.29 16.67 17.44
N ALA A 317 5.19 15.67 16.56
CA ALA A 317 3.96 14.88 16.44
C ALA A 317 3.84 14.00 17.70
N PRO A 318 2.85 14.20 18.59
CA PRO A 318 2.79 13.45 19.82
C PRO A 318 2.57 11.97 19.52
N VAL A 319 3.55 11.14 19.89
CA VAL A 319 3.37 9.72 20.14
C VAL A 319 2.38 9.64 21.30
N GLY A 320 1.29 8.89 21.11
CA GLY A 320 0.16 8.85 22.03
C GLY A 320 0.57 8.78 23.50
N LYS A 321 0.20 9.82 24.24
CA LYS A 321 0.21 9.74 25.71
C LYS A 321 -0.97 8.87 26.13
N GLU A 322 -0.68 7.87 26.93
CA GLU A 322 -1.65 7.13 27.73
C GLU A 322 -2.63 8.12 28.37
N VAL A 323 -3.89 7.98 28.02
CA VAL A 323 -4.97 8.68 28.72
C VAL A 323 -5.32 7.82 29.92
N THR A 324 -4.75 8.16 31.08
CA THR A 324 -5.33 7.73 32.35
C THR A 324 -6.71 8.37 32.43
N VAL A 325 -7.74 7.55 32.42
CA VAL A 325 -9.11 7.94 32.71
C VAL A 325 -9.29 7.78 34.21
N ASP A 326 -9.43 8.91 34.91
CA ASP A 326 -10.03 8.98 36.22
C ASP A 326 -11.56 8.74 36.18
#